data_a96bb6532a894c96626d0bca56ffb8c9
#
_entry.id   a96bb6532a894c96626d0bca56ffb8c9
#
_cell.length_a   1.000
_cell.length_b   1.000
_cell.length_c   1.000
_cell.angle_alpha   90.00
_cell.angle_beta   90.00
_cell.angle_gamma   90.00
#
_symmetry.space_group_name_H-M   'P 1'
#
loop_
_entity.id
_entity.type
_entity.pdbx_description
1 polymer ?
#
loop_
_entity_poly.entity_id
_entity_poly.type
_entity_poly.pdbx_seq_one_letter_code
_entity_poly.pdbx_strand_id
1 'polypeptide(L)'
;MLRMRYGAASAQMYKIGLFRKEETGLIQIRHDMGNTYRIQQFMTITTQRRKGIGRKLLKAMVKEIRRNGGTTIIVYPCPESYSNEDMVAIEELYAIYKKMGFAFVDENADISKCNQKMYMTIS
;
A
#
# COMPACT_ATOMS: atom_id res chain seq x y z
N MET A 1 -10.28 14.90 -11.44
CA MET A 1 -10.73 13.50 -11.61
C MET A 1 -9.58 12.56 -11.27
N LEU A 2 -9.89 11.49 -10.57
CA LEU A 2 -8.92 10.45 -10.26
C LEU A 2 -9.18 9.22 -11.13
N ARG A 3 -8.12 8.63 -11.66
CA ARG A 3 -8.18 7.39 -12.43
C ARG A 3 -7.16 6.39 -11.93
N MET A 4 -7.48 5.11 -12.13
CA MET A 4 -6.60 4.00 -11.79
C MET A 4 -5.98 3.43 -13.06
N ARG A 5 -4.69 3.09 -12.98
CA ARG A 5 -3.99 2.35 -14.00
C ARG A 5 -3.46 1.07 -13.39
N TYR A 6 -3.70 -0.06 -14.05
CA TYR A 6 -3.27 -1.36 -13.57
C TYR A 6 -2.18 -1.92 -14.48
N GLY A 7 -1.15 -2.49 -13.86
CA GLY A 7 -0.21 -3.38 -14.53
C GLY A 7 -0.39 -4.79 -13.98
N ALA A 8 0.45 -5.73 -14.43
CA ALA A 8 0.38 -7.12 -14.00
C ALA A 8 0.51 -7.30 -12.47
N ALA A 9 1.21 -6.40 -11.80
CA ALA A 9 1.47 -6.47 -10.35
C ALA A 9 1.40 -5.10 -9.68
N SER A 10 0.67 -4.15 -10.28
CA SER A 10 0.64 -2.80 -9.72
C SER A 10 -0.66 -2.07 -10.02
N ALA A 11 -0.96 -1.09 -9.20
CA ALA A 11 -1.99 -0.11 -9.47
C ALA A 11 -1.43 1.28 -9.18
N GLN A 12 -1.72 2.21 -10.06
CA GLN A 12 -1.35 3.62 -9.92
C GLN A 12 -2.60 4.47 -9.96
N MET A 13 -2.66 5.47 -9.10
CA MET A 13 -3.72 6.46 -9.13
C MET A 13 -3.20 7.78 -9.67
N TYR A 14 -3.96 8.37 -10.56
CA TYR A 14 -3.63 9.63 -11.20
C TYR A 14 -4.67 10.67 -10.90
N LYS A 15 -4.22 11.90 -10.66
CA LYS A 15 -5.08 13.07 -10.73
C LYS A 15 -5.00 13.61 -12.15
N ILE A 16 -6.16 13.71 -12.81
CA ILE A 16 -6.22 14.22 -14.17
C ILE A 16 -6.72 15.65 -14.13
N GLY A 17 -5.84 16.58 -14.51
CA GLY A 17 -6.20 17.98 -14.73
C GLY A 17 -6.65 18.19 -16.17
N LEU A 18 -6.96 19.46 -16.51
CA LEU A 18 -7.46 19.82 -17.82
C LEU A 18 -6.47 19.48 -18.95
N PHE A 19 -5.18 19.67 -18.69
CA PHE A 19 -4.14 19.56 -19.71
C PHE A 19 -3.05 18.55 -19.40
N ARG A 20 -3.10 17.88 -18.24
CA ARG A 20 -2.04 16.95 -17.84
C ARG A 20 -2.55 15.93 -16.83
N LYS A 21 -1.80 14.85 -16.76
CA LYS A 21 -1.99 13.78 -15.81
C LYS A 21 -0.93 13.90 -14.70
N GLU A 22 -1.36 13.85 -13.46
CA GLU A 22 -0.48 13.96 -12.31
C GLU A 22 -0.64 12.73 -11.42
N GLU A 23 0.47 12.06 -11.15
CA GLU A 23 0.48 10.88 -10.30
C GLU A 23 0.27 11.28 -8.84
N THR A 24 -0.68 10.63 -8.15
CA THR A 24 -0.99 10.93 -6.75
C THR A 24 -0.68 9.78 -5.81
N GLY A 25 -0.47 8.59 -6.35
CA GLY A 25 -0.11 7.44 -5.54
C GLY A 25 0.18 6.22 -6.36
N LEU A 26 0.87 5.27 -5.75
CA LEU A 26 1.29 4.03 -6.38
C LEU A 26 1.23 2.91 -5.35
N ILE A 27 0.69 1.76 -5.75
CA ILE A 27 0.86 0.52 -5.03
C ILE A 27 1.39 -0.54 -5.99
N GLN A 28 2.44 -1.24 -5.59
CA GLN A 28 3.00 -2.36 -6.34
C GLN A 28 2.92 -3.61 -5.48
N ILE A 29 2.36 -4.66 -6.04
CA ILE A 29 2.16 -5.93 -5.36
C ILE A 29 2.75 -7.04 -6.23
N ARG A 30 3.36 -8.01 -5.56
CA ARG A 30 3.94 -9.17 -6.19
C ARG A 30 3.33 -10.44 -5.61
N HIS A 31 3.06 -11.42 -6.47
CA HIS A 31 2.71 -12.77 -6.01
C HIS A 31 3.90 -13.35 -5.24
N ASP A 32 3.65 -13.85 -4.04
CA ASP A 32 4.70 -14.40 -3.19
C ASP A 32 4.70 -15.93 -3.26
N MET A 33 3.77 -16.56 -2.56
CA MET A 33 3.69 -18.02 -2.55
C MET A 33 2.23 -18.45 -2.37
N GLY A 34 1.79 -19.46 -3.11
CA GLY A 34 0.41 -19.95 -3.02
C GLY A 34 -0.59 -18.85 -3.29
N ASN A 35 -1.45 -18.57 -2.32
CA ASN A 35 -2.47 -17.53 -2.41
C ASN A 35 -2.07 -16.23 -1.69
N THR A 36 -0.77 -16.05 -1.44
CA THR A 36 -0.23 -14.90 -0.73
C THR A 36 0.41 -13.92 -1.70
N TYR A 37 0.10 -12.64 -1.51
CA TYR A 37 0.66 -11.54 -2.28
C TYR A 37 1.39 -10.60 -1.33
N ARG A 38 2.43 -9.94 -1.83
CA ARG A 38 3.27 -9.04 -1.02
C ARG A 38 3.25 -7.64 -1.59
N ILE A 39 3.01 -6.64 -0.73
CA ILE A 39 3.17 -5.24 -1.10
C ILE A 39 4.67 -4.95 -1.16
N GLN A 40 5.15 -4.55 -2.34
CA GLN A 40 6.54 -4.15 -2.54
C GLN A 40 6.74 -2.66 -2.37
N GLN A 41 5.76 -1.87 -2.79
CA GLN A 41 5.84 -0.42 -2.71
C GLN A 41 4.43 0.14 -2.55
N PHE A 42 4.28 1.10 -1.64
CA PHE A 42 3.00 1.73 -1.40
C PHE A 42 3.26 3.19 -1.01
N MET A 43 2.94 4.10 -1.92
CA MET A 43 3.29 5.51 -1.76
C MET A 43 2.11 6.40 -2.14
N THR A 44 1.96 7.49 -1.44
CA THR A 44 1.04 8.57 -1.78
C THR A 44 1.79 9.88 -1.66
N ILE A 45 1.64 10.75 -2.65
CA ILE A 45 2.26 12.07 -2.62
C ILE A 45 1.73 12.84 -1.40
N THR A 46 2.62 13.52 -0.68
CA THR A 46 2.32 14.19 0.60
C THR A 46 1.06 15.04 0.56
N THR A 47 0.88 15.81 -0.50
CA THR A 47 -0.28 16.70 -0.66
C THR A 47 -1.59 15.95 -0.79
N GLN A 48 -1.55 14.64 -1.06
CA GLN A 48 -2.72 13.80 -1.28
C GLN A 48 -2.96 12.79 -0.16
N ARG A 49 -2.07 12.71 0.85
CA ARG A 49 -2.12 11.66 1.88
C ARG A 49 -3.44 11.58 2.64
N ARG A 50 -4.01 12.69 3.05
CA ARG A 50 -5.23 12.69 3.85
C ARG A 50 -6.52 12.66 3.04
N LYS A 51 -6.43 12.40 1.75
CA LYS A 51 -7.59 12.36 0.84
C LYS A 51 -8.10 10.95 0.57
N GLY A 52 -7.62 9.96 1.33
CA GLY A 52 -8.07 8.57 1.16
C GLY A 52 -7.51 7.87 -0.06
N ILE A 53 -6.47 8.42 -0.69
CA ILE A 53 -5.86 7.83 -1.90
C ILE A 53 -5.28 6.45 -1.60
N GLY A 54 -4.56 6.32 -0.47
CA GLY A 54 -3.98 5.03 -0.08
C GLY A 54 -5.02 3.95 0.11
N ARG A 55 -6.15 4.27 0.74
CA ARG A 55 -7.25 3.32 0.92
C ARG A 55 -7.87 2.90 -0.40
N LYS A 56 -8.04 3.84 -1.33
CA LYS A 56 -8.58 3.54 -2.66
C LYS A 56 -7.66 2.62 -3.44
N LEU A 57 -6.34 2.89 -3.38
CA LEU A 57 -5.34 2.03 -4.01
C LEU A 57 -5.37 0.63 -3.42
N LEU A 58 -5.38 0.50 -2.10
CA LEU A 58 -5.42 -0.79 -1.43
C LEU A 58 -6.70 -1.55 -1.78
N LYS A 59 -7.85 -0.90 -1.74
CA LYS A 59 -9.12 -1.53 -2.11
C LYS A 59 -9.10 -2.06 -3.54
N ALA A 60 -8.55 -1.29 -4.47
CA ALA A 60 -8.43 -1.70 -5.86
C ALA A 60 -7.55 -2.94 -6.00
N MET A 61 -6.41 -2.96 -5.29
CA MET A 61 -5.51 -4.11 -5.34
C MET A 61 -6.09 -5.33 -4.64
N VAL A 62 -6.77 -5.17 -3.53
CA VAL A 62 -7.47 -6.28 -2.85
C VAL A 62 -8.47 -6.93 -3.81
N LYS A 63 -9.21 -6.11 -4.55
CA LYS A 63 -10.18 -6.62 -5.53
C LYS A 63 -9.49 -7.43 -6.64
N GLU A 64 -8.38 -6.93 -7.16
CA GLU A 64 -7.61 -7.65 -8.19
C GLU A 64 -7.00 -8.95 -7.65
N ILE A 65 -6.43 -8.91 -6.45
CA ILE A 65 -5.84 -10.08 -5.81
C ILE A 65 -6.91 -11.15 -5.57
N ARG A 66 -8.08 -10.74 -5.07
CA ARG A 66 -9.20 -11.64 -4.84
C ARG A 66 -9.67 -12.28 -6.16
N ARG A 67 -9.73 -11.49 -7.23
CA ARG A 67 -10.10 -11.99 -8.56
C ARG A 67 -9.15 -13.08 -9.04
N ASN A 68 -7.88 -13.01 -8.66
CA ASN A 68 -6.86 -13.97 -9.02
C ASN A 68 -6.69 -15.10 -8.00
N GLY A 69 -7.62 -15.22 -7.05
CA GLY A 69 -7.61 -16.29 -6.06
C GLY A 69 -6.75 -16.04 -4.83
N GLY A 70 -6.23 -14.83 -4.66
CA GLY A 70 -5.42 -14.48 -3.50
C GLY A 70 -6.26 -14.39 -2.22
N THR A 71 -5.69 -14.82 -1.11
CA THR A 71 -6.35 -14.83 0.19
C THR A 71 -5.63 -14.04 1.27
N THR A 72 -4.36 -13.73 1.05
CA THR A 72 -3.54 -13.08 2.05
C THR A 72 -2.61 -12.05 1.40
N ILE A 73 -2.49 -10.89 2.04
CA ILE A 73 -1.53 -9.86 1.65
C ILE A 73 -0.55 -9.68 2.80
N ILE A 74 0.74 -9.70 2.49
CA ILE A 74 1.79 -9.43 3.48
C ILE A 74 2.53 -8.16 3.11
N VAL A 75 3.11 -7.52 4.11
CA VAL A 75 3.92 -6.31 3.93
C VAL A 75 5.01 -6.27 5.00
N TYR A 76 6.16 -5.71 4.62
CA TYR A 76 7.26 -5.42 5.53
C TYR A 76 7.45 -3.90 5.55
N PRO A 77 6.70 -3.19 6.41
CA PRO A 77 6.69 -1.74 6.36
C PRO A 77 8.05 -1.12 6.66
N CYS A 78 8.43 -0.18 5.82
CA CYS A 78 9.60 0.66 6.06
C CYS A 78 9.34 2.00 5.36
N PRO A 79 9.55 3.14 6.02
CA PRO A 79 9.25 4.43 5.41
C PRO A 79 9.99 4.64 4.09
N GLU A 80 9.25 5.08 3.08
CA GLU A 80 9.77 5.44 1.78
C GLU A 80 9.24 6.81 1.40
N SER A 81 10.06 7.62 0.75
CA SER A 81 9.61 8.91 0.27
C SER A 81 10.37 9.32 -0.98
N TYR A 82 9.76 10.23 -1.74
CA TYR A 82 10.43 10.86 -2.87
C TYR A 82 11.44 11.92 -2.41
N SER A 83 11.27 12.41 -1.18
CA SER A 83 12.17 13.37 -0.55
C SER A 83 12.13 13.15 0.95
N ASN A 84 13.16 13.61 1.67
CA ASN A 84 13.23 13.46 3.13
C ASN A 84 12.06 14.14 3.85
N GLU A 85 11.46 15.14 3.24
CA GLU A 85 10.33 15.87 3.83
C GLU A 85 9.04 15.05 3.87
N ASP A 86 8.93 14.05 3.00
CA ASP A 86 7.73 13.22 2.88
C ASP A 86 7.77 11.98 3.74
N MET A 87 8.88 11.72 4.43
CA MET A 87 9.06 10.49 5.17
C MET A 87 8.19 10.46 6.44
N VAL A 88 7.42 9.40 6.57
CA VAL A 88 6.58 9.13 7.73
C VAL A 88 7.42 8.36 8.76
N ALA A 89 7.25 8.64 10.05
CA ALA A 89 7.93 7.88 11.09
C ALA A 89 7.47 6.41 11.06
N ILE A 90 8.36 5.48 11.40
CA ILE A 90 8.04 4.04 11.30
C ILE A 90 6.85 3.66 12.18
N GLU A 91 6.75 4.21 13.38
CA GLU A 91 5.65 3.92 14.29
C GLU A 91 4.30 4.39 13.70
N GLU A 92 4.31 5.54 13.05
CA GLU A 92 3.13 6.07 12.37
C GLU A 92 2.75 5.19 11.17
N LEU A 93 3.74 4.70 10.44
CA LEU A 93 3.51 3.82 9.31
C LEU A 93 2.83 2.52 9.74
N TYR A 94 3.29 1.90 10.82
CA TYR A 94 2.62 0.72 11.36
C TYR A 94 1.17 1.02 11.77
N ALA A 95 0.94 2.18 12.39
CA ALA A 95 -0.42 2.59 12.76
C ALA A 95 -1.32 2.75 11.53
N ILE A 96 -0.79 3.28 10.44
CA ILE A 96 -1.52 3.41 9.18
C ILE A 96 -1.92 2.04 8.64
N TYR A 97 -0.99 1.08 8.61
CA TYR A 97 -1.30 -0.27 8.14
C TYR A 97 -2.32 -0.97 9.03
N LYS A 98 -2.23 -0.78 10.35
CA LYS A 98 -3.25 -1.32 11.28
C LYS A 98 -4.65 -0.78 10.98
N LYS A 99 -4.75 0.51 10.71
CA LYS A 99 -6.04 1.13 10.35
C LYS A 99 -6.59 0.57 9.04
N MET A 100 -5.72 0.12 8.14
CA MET A 100 -6.12 -0.48 6.88
C MET A 100 -6.49 -1.97 7.01
N GLY A 101 -6.33 -2.56 8.20
CA GLY A 101 -6.73 -3.93 8.45
C GLY A 101 -5.59 -4.93 8.58
N PHE A 102 -4.35 -4.46 8.60
CA PHE A 102 -3.18 -5.32 8.79
C PHE A 102 -2.90 -5.57 10.27
N ALA A 103 -2.35 -6.73 10.56
CA ALA A 103 -1.90 -7.10 11.90
C ALA A 103 -0.48 -7.64 11.83
N PHE A 104 0.26 -7.56 12.94
CA PHE A 104 1.59 -8.16 13.01
C PHE A 104 1.50 -9.69 13.01
N VAL A 105 2.41 -10.32 12.29
CA VAL A 105 2.57 -11.78 12.33
C VAL A 105 3.15 -12.20 13.68
N ASP A 106 4.16 -11.45 14.17
CA ASP A 106 4.78 -11.68 15.46
C ASP A 106 4.20 -10.70 16.49
N GLU A 107 3.59 -11.22 17.54
CA GLU A 107 3.03 -10.39 18.61
C GLU A 107 4.09 -9.59 19.37
N ASN A 108 5.36 -9.98 19.26
CA ASN A 108 6.49 -9.30 19.88
C ASN A 108 7.23 -8.38 18.90
N ALA A 109 6.58 -7.99 17.79
CA ALA A 109 7.19 -7.11 16.81
C ALA A 109 7.64 -5.79 17.45
N ASP A 110 8.83 -5.35 17.04
CA ASP A 110 9.42 -4.10 17.53
C ASP A 110 9.07 -2.95 16.60
N ILE A 111 8.13 -2.10 17.02
CA ILE A 111 7.64 -0.99 16.20
C ILE A 111 8.68 0.13 15.99
N SER A 112 9.81 0.09 16.68
CA SER A 112 10.90 1.03 16.44
C SER A 112 11.79 0.63 15.27
N LYS A 113 11.57 -0.57 14.72
CA LYS A 113 12.37 -1.13 13.63
C LYS A 113 11.55 -1.33 12.36
N CYS A 114 12.18 -1.13 11.20
CA CYS A 114 11.57 -1.46 9.91
C CYS A 114 11.39 -2.96 9.72
N ASN A 115 10.55 -3.30 8.76
CA ASN A 115 10.41 -4.66 8.24
C ASN A 115 9.82 -5.68 9.22
N GLN A 116 9.05 -5.22 10.20
CA GLN A 116 8.26 -6.12 11.03
C GLN A 116 7.05 -6.60 10.23
N LYS A 117 7.02 -7.87 9.88
CA LYS A 117 6.02 -8.43 8.96
C LYS A 117 4.59 -8.23 9.45
N MET A 118 3.74 -7.73 8.56
CA MET A 118 2.30 -7.62 8.79
C MET A 118 1.55 -8.38 7.72
N TYR A 119 0.31 -8.75 8.02
CA TYR A 119 -0.55 -9.45 7.09
C TYR A 119 -2.00 -8.99 7.19
N MET A 120 -2.74 -9.22 6.11
CA MET A 120 -4.19 -9.04 6.06
C MET A 120 -4.79 -10.22 5.30
N THR A 121 -5.81 -10.83 5.89
CA THR A 121 -6.58 -11.88 5.22
C THR A 121 -7.70 -11.24 4.42
N ILE A 122 -7.86 -11.65 3.18
CA ILE A 122 -8.92 -11.20 2.30
C ILE A 122 -9.80 -12.37 1.91
N SER A 123 -11.10 -12.16 1.94
CA SER A 123 -12.07 -13.22 1.61
C SER A 123 -12.99 -12.82 0.48
#